data_9e50c629c8797a13016089689f2e016f
#
_entry.id   9e50c629c8797a13016089689f2e016f
#
_cell.length_a   1.000
_cell.length_b   1.000
_cell.length_c   1.000
_cell.angle_alpha   90.00
_cell.angle_beta   90.00
_cell.angle_gamma   90.00
#
_symmetry.space_group_name_H-M   'P 1'
#
loop_
_entity.id
_entity.type
_entity.pdbx_description
1 polymer ?
#
loop_
_entity_poly.entity_id
_entity_poly.type
_entity_poly.pdbx_seq_one_letter_code
_entity_poly.pdbx_strand_id
1 'polypeptide(L)'
;MTNLSLRSLDIPSIHKFAVGFDQMFDDLLRHTSNTQATNYPPYNVVKHSEDKFSIELAVAGFKEGDIDITVEKNQLTVKGDKAINLDENVEYLHRGISARNFHRSWTLADHVEVVGAEVRDGILTVQLERQVPEEQKPKKIAISYNK
;
A
#
# COMPACT_ATOMS: atom_id res chain seq x y z
N MET A 1 16.77 -27.34 -11.83
CA MET A 1 17.01 -26.47 -10.67
C MET A 1 17.48 -25.12 -11.20
N THR A 2 16.55 -24.23 -11.38
CA THR A 2 16.87 -22.82 -11.68
C THR A 2 17.04 -22.09 -10.36
N ASN A 3 18.28 -21.94 -9.93
CA ASN A 3 18.61 -20.92 -8.95
C ASN A 3 18.28 -19.56 -9.59
N LEU A 4 17.08 -19.07 -9.36
CA LEU A 4 16.77 -17.66 -9.54
C LEU A 4 17.61 -16.90 -8.50
N SER A 5 18.85 -16.65 -8.89
CA SER A 5 19.75 -15.82 -8.18
C SER A 5 19.08 -14.43 -8.12
N LEU A 6 18.73 -13.99 -6.93
CA LEU A 6 18.31 -12.61 -6.61
C LEU A 6 19.37 -11.55 -7.02
N ARG A 7 20.39 -11.97 -7.74
CA ARG A 7 21.46 -11.12 -8.28
C ARG A 7 21.04 -10.25 -9.46
N SER A 8 19.83 -10.42 -9.99
CA SER A 8 19.36 -9.61 -11.12
C SER A 8 18.42 -8.48 -10.72
N LEU A 9 18.05 -8.36 -9.45
CA LEU A 9 17.45 -7.14 -8.96
C LEU A 9 18.57 -6.13 -8.76
N ASP A 10 18.63 -5.20 -9.70
CA ASP A 10 19.57 -4.09 -9.63
C ASP A 10 19.22 -3.22 -8.42
N ILE A 11 19.82 -3.57 -7.28
CA ILE A 11 19.60 -2.91 -5.99
C ILE A 11 19.79 -1.38 -6.08
N PRO A 12 20.75 -0.84 -6.86
CA PRO A 12 20.84 0.60 -7.08
C PRO A 12 19.60 1.22 -7.72
N SER A 13 18.92 0.51 -8.60
CA SER A 13 17.69 1.01 -9.22
C SER A 13 16.53 1.04 -8.23
N ILE A 14 16.47 0.08 -7.32
CA ILE A 14 15.46 0.05 -6.25
C ILE A 14 15.66 1.22 -5.29
N HIS A 15 16.90 1.57 -4.96
CA HIS A 15 17.15 2.75 -4.12
C HIS A 15 16.70 4.07 -4.75
N LYS A 16 16.70 4.18 -6.07
CA LYS A 16 16.14 5.35 -6.76
C LYS A 16 14.61 5.41 -6.69
N PHE A 17 13.95 4.25 -6.64
CA PHE A 17 12.51 4.17 -6.43
C PHE A 17 12.11 4.40 -4.97
N ALA A 18 13.00 4.09 -4.06
CA ALA A 18 12.74 3.95 -2.65
C ALA A 18 13.05 5.19 -1.81
N VAL A 19 13.54 6.27 -2.41
CA VAL A 19 13.71 7.54 -1.67
C VAL A 19 12.35 8.03 -1.21
N GLY A 20 11.99 7.63 0.01
CA GLY A 20 10.72 7.88 0.63
C GLY A 20 9.79 6.65 0.80
N PHE A 21 10.14 5.47 0.28
CA PHE A 21 9.35 4.24 0.39
C PHE A 21 10.17 3.00 0.80
N ASP A 22 11.42 3.17 1.24
CA ASP A 22 12.32 2.07 1.61
C ASP A 22 11.69 1.12 2.62
N GLN A 23 11.07 1.66 3.67
CA GLN A 23 10.45 0.86 4.71
C GLN A 23 9.19 0.14 4.21
N MET A 24 8.41 0.76 3.35
CA MET A 24 7.23 0.15 2.76
C MET A 24 7.61 -1.02 1.84
N PHE A 25 8.71 -0.90 1.14
CA PHE A 25 9.26 -1.95 0.28
C PHE A 25 9.82 -3.11 1.10
N ASP A 26 10.52 -2.81 2.19
CA ASP A 26 11.03 -3.81 3.13
C ASP A 26 9.89 -4.58 3.81
N ASP A 27 8.83 -3.90 4.21
CA ASP A 27 7.65 -4.55 4.76
C ASP A 27 6.95 -5.43 3.73
N LEU A 28 6.87 -4.99 2.49
CA LEU A 28 6.36 -5.80 1.38
C LEU A 28 7.18 -7.07 1.18
N LEU A 29 8.51 -6.95 1.17
CA LEU A 29 9.41 -8.09 1.00
C LEU A 29 9.34 -9.06 2.20
N ARG A 30 9.22 -8.55 3.41
CA ARG A 30 9.06 -9.37 4.62
C ARG A 30 7.74 -10.15 4.61
N HIS A 31 6.67 -9.53 4.12
CA HIS A 31 5.37 -10.20 4.00
C HIS A 31 5.35 -11.26 2.91
N THR A 32 6.12 -11.09 1.85
CA THR A 32 6.24 -12.10 0.79
C THR A 32 7.10 -13.30 1.19
N SER A 33 8.02 -13.13 2.14
CA SER A 33 8.86 -14.23 2.63
C SER A 33 8.21 -15.09 3.71
N ASN A 34 7.11 -14.63 4.30
CA ASN A 34 6.41 -15.37 5.34
C ASN A 34 5.21 -16.12 4.73
N THR A 35 5.48 -17.30 4.21
CA THR A 35 4.56 -18.15 3.44
C THR A 35 3.31 -18.64 4.19
N GLN A 36 3.08 -18.21 5.41
CA GLN A 36 1.90 -18.58 6.19
C GLN A 36 0.97 -17.43 6.54
N ALA A 37 1.35 -16.20 6.27
CA ALA A 37 0.42 -15.08 6.39
C ALA A 37 -0.57 -15.13 5.23
N THR A 38 -1.84 -15.20 5.53
CA THR A 38 -2.91 -15.12 4.54
C THR A 38 -2.73 -13.84 3.73
N ASN A 39 -2.40 -13.98 2.44
CA ASN A 39 -2.29 -12.87 1.49
C ASN A 39 -3.67 -12.28 1.16
N TYR A 40 -4.50 -12.11 2.15
CA TYR A 40 -5.85 -11.61 2.00
C TYR A 40 -6.02 -10.26 2.70
N PRO A 41 -6.64 -9.29 2.05
CA PRO A 41 -7.01 -9.30 0.63
C PRO A 41 -5.79 -9.11 -0.28
N PRO A 42 -5.86 -9.56 -1.55
CA PRO A 42 -4.84 -9.21 -2.54
C PRO A 42 -4.77 -7.70 -2.68
N TYR A 43 -3.56 -7.18 -2.87
CA TYR A 43 -3.35 -5.75 -3.00
C TYR A 43 -2.22 -5.42 -3.99
N ASN A 44 -2.26 -4.23 -4.52
CA ASN A 44 -1.21 -3.64 -5.35
C ASN A 44 -0.68 -2.38 -4.67
N VAL A 45 0.58 -2.09 -4.87
CA VAL A 45 1.16 -0.77 -4.60
C VAL A 45 1.58 -0.20 -5.94
N VAL A 46 1.02 0.95 -6.29
CA VAL A 46 1.20 1.57 -7.60
C VAL A 46 1.88 2.92 -7.46
N LYS A 47 2.92 3.13 -8.24
CA LYS A 47 3.57 4.44 -8.37
C LYS A 47 3.03 5.12 -9.64
N HIS A 48 2.44 6.28 -9.48
CA HIS A 48 1.91 7.09 -10.59
C HIS A 48 2.89 8.16 -11.06
N SER A 49 3.64 8.73 -10.11
CA SER A 49 4.69 9.71 -10.36
C SER A 49 5.71 9.69 -9.22
N GLU A 50 6.67 10.60 -9.24
CA GLU A 50 7.67 10.67 -8.17
C GLU A 50 7.06 10.91 -6.78
N ASP A 51 5.93 11.60 -6.72
CA ASP A 51 5.30 11.99 -5.47
C ASP A 51 3.89 11.39 -5.26
N LYS A 52 3.39 10.61 -6.23
CA LYS A 52 2.02 10.06 -6.18
C LYS A 52 2.03 8.54 -6.25
N PHE A 53 1.34 7.95 -5.30
CA PHE A 53 1.23 6.50 -5.15
C PHE A 53 -0.20 6.10 -4.82
N SER A 54 -0.53 4.86 -5.00
CA SER A 54 -1.76 4.28 -4.48
C SER A 54 -1.56 2.87 -3.98
N ILE A 55 -2.40 2.49 -3.02
CA ILE A 55 -2.54 1.11 -2.58
C ILE A 55 -3.94 0.66 -2.98
N GLU A 56 -4.02 -0.43 -3.71
CA GLU A 56 -5.27 -1.01 -4.20
C GLU A 56 -5.52 -2.34 -3.51
N LEU A 57 -6.69 -2.49 -2.90
CA LEU A 57 -7.09 -3.74 -2.23
C LEU A 57 -8.36 -4.30 -2.87
N ALA A 58 -8.38 -5.60 -3.11
CA ALA A 58 -9.57 -6.29 -3.58
C ALA A 58 -10.55 -6.48 -2.40
N VAL A 59 -11.59 -5.66 -2.36
CA VAL A 59 -12.57 -5.62 -1.27
C VAL A 59 -13.98 -5.94 -1.74
N ALA A 60 -14.11 -6.70 -2.81
CA ALA A 60 -15.41 -7.14 -3.30
C ALA A 60 -16.22 -7.84 -2.20
N GLY A 61 -17.48 -7.45 -2.02
CA GLY A 61 -18.35 -7.97 -0.97
C GLY A 61 -18.32 -7.22 0.36
N PHE A 62 -17.43 -6.25 0.53
CA PHE A 62 -17.47 -5.32 1.66
C PHE A 62 -18.37 -4.12 1.34
N LYS A 63 -19.13 -3.70 2.32
CA LYS A 63 -20.02 -2.55 2.24
C LYS A 63 -19.35 -1.32 2.83
N GLU A 64 -19.94 -0.16 2.55
CA GLU A 64 -19.62 1.05 3.28
C GLU A 64 -19.82 0.81 4.79
N GLY A 65 -18.85 1.20 5.59
CA GLY A 65 -18.84 0.95 7.03
C GLY A 65 -18.17 -0.36 7.46
N ASP A 66 -17.94 -1.31 6.55
CA ASP A 66 -17.18 -2.54 6.85
C ASP A 66 -15.66 -2.31 6.82
N ILE A 67 -15.21 -1.20 6.25
CA ILE A 67 -13.80 -0.90 6.04
C ILE A 67 -13.43 0.38 6.81
N ASP A 68 -12.40 0.28 7.62
CA ASP A 68 -11.77 1.40 8.32
C ASP A 68 -10.36 1.65 7.81
N ILE A 69 -10.03 2.90 7.63
CA ILE A 69 -8.67 3.35 7.25
C ILE A 69 -8.19 4.33 8.32
N THR A 70 -7.05 4.03 8.91
CA THR A 70 -6.43 4.90 9.91
C THR A 70 -4.97 5.13 9.59
N VAL A 71 -4.47 6.32 9.90
CA VAL A 71 -3.05 6.66 9.84
C VAL A 71 -2.63 7.16 11.21
N GLU A 72 -1.63 6.51 11.76
CA GLU A 72 -1.02 6.90 13.02
C GLU A 72 0.50 6.76 12.92
N LYS A 73 1.23 7.83 13.19
CA LYS A 73 2.70 7.82 13.22
C LYS A 73 3.32 7.15 11.99
N ASN A 74 2.98 7.60 10.81
CA ASN A 74 3.44 7.04 9.54
C ASN A 74 3.04 5.57 9.27
N GLN A 75 2.12 5.03 10.05
CA GLN A 75 1.56 3.71 9.80
C GLN A 75 0.14 3.85 9.26
N LEU A 76 -0.06 3.39 8.03
CA LEU A 76 -1.37 3.24 7.42
C LEU A 76 -1.93 1.87 7.77
N THR A 77 -3.12 1.83 8.31
CA THR A 77 -3.83 0.58 8.60
C THR A 77 -5.16 0.55 7.88
N VAL A 78 -5.42 -0.52 7.17
CA VAL A 78 -6.71 -0.81 6.55
C VAL A 78 -7.29 -2.06 7.20
N LYS A 79 -8.49 -1.93 7.73
CA LYS A 79 -9.20 -2.97 8.45
C LYS A 79 -10.53 -3.26 7.77
N GLY A 80 -10.80 -4.50 7.52
CA GLY A 80 -12.11 -4.95 7.08
C GLY A 80 -12.75 -5.82 8.14
N ASP A 81 -13.92 -5.42 8.61
CA ASP A 81 -14.70 -6.15 9.59
C ASP A 81 -16.11 -6.34 9.05
N LYS A 82 -16.37 -7.54 8.57
CA LYS A 82 -17.65 -7.90 8.01
C LYS A 82 -18.37 -8.88 8.92
N ALA A 83 -19.59 -8.53 9.30
CA ALA A 83 -20.48 -9.46 9.96
C ALA A 83 -20.76 -10.64 9.01
N ILE A 84 -20.30 -11.83 9.38
CA ILE A 84 -20.55 -13.06 8.63
C ILE A 84 -22.00 -13.48 8.90
N ASN A 85 -22.91 -13.11 8.02
CA ASN A 85 -24.22 -13.70 7.99
C ASN A 85 -24.11 -15.05 7.25
N LEU A 86 -23.88 -16.11 7.99
CA LEU A 86 -24.06 -17.45 7.46
C LEU A 86 -25.56 -17.65 7.29
N ASP A 87 -26.03 -17.65 6.04
CA ASP A 87 -27.36 -18.08 5.74
C ASP A 87 -27.40 -19.61 5.95
N GLU A 88 -28.01 -20.06 7.03
CA GLU A 88 -28.05 -21.45 7.43
C GLU A 88 -28.81 -22.33 6.41
N ASN A 89 -29.52 -21.71 5.47
CA ASN A 89 -30.30 -22.38 4.43
C ASN A 89 -29.54 -22.57 3.12
N VAL A 90 -28.29 -22.16 3.04
CA VAL A 90 -27.48 -22.20 1.82
C VAL A 90 -26.31 -23.16 1.98
N GLU A 91 -26.21 -24.14 1.08
CA GLU A 91 -25.05 -25.01 0.98
C GLU A 91 -24.15 -24.56 -0.16
N TYR A 92 -22.86 -24.29 0.15
CA TYR A 92 -21.85 -23.98 -0.86
C TYR A 92 -21.26 -25.26 -1.42
N LEU A 93 -21.54 -25.58 -2.68
CA LEU A 93 -20.88 -26.69 -3.36
C LEU A 93 -19.37 -26.38 -3.59
N HIS A 94 -19.06 -25.14 -3.78
CA HIS A 94 -17.67 -24.62 -3.83
C HIS A 94 -17.66 -23.18 -3.31
N ARG A 95 -16.70 -22.86 -2.44
CA ARG A 95 -16.56 -21.52 -1.91
C ARG A 95 -15.13 -21.01 -2.16
N GLY A 96 -14.97 -20.29 -3.27
CA GLY A 96 -13.69 -19.63 -3.62
C GLY A 96 -13.62 -18.17 -3.19
N ILE A 97 -14.77 -17.50 -3.04
CA ILE A 97 -14.86 -16.11 -2.59
C ILE A 97 -15.27 -16.11 -1.12
N SER A 98 -14.34 -15.79 -0.25
CA SER A 98 -14.62 -15.63 1.17
C SER A 98 -14.28 -14.21 1.59
N ALA A 99 -15.30 -13.36 1.75
CA ALA A 99 -15.10 -12.07 2.40
C ALA A 99 -14.78 -12.33 3.87
N ARG A 100 -13.52 -12.21 4.24
CA ARG A 100 -13.00 -12.43 5.59
C ARG A 100 -12.59 -11.12 6.22
N ASN A 101 -12.68 -11.06 7.54
CA ASN A 101 -12.07 -9.97 8.27
C ASN A 101 -10.56 -9.92 7.99
N PHE A 102 -10.03 -8.73 7.80
CA PHE A 102 -8.62 -8.53 7.51
C PHE A 102 -8.08 -7.29 8.25
N HIS A 103 -6.80 -7.31 8.42
CA HIS A 103 -6.04 -6.21 8.98
C HIS A 103 -4.72 -6.11 8.21
N ARG A 104 -4.53 -5.00 7.52
CA ARG A 104 -3.31 -4.71 6.76
C ARG A 104 -2.71 -3.40 7.20
N SER A 105 -1.38 -3.38 7.35
CA SER A 105 -0.64 -2.19 7.73
C SER A 105 0.55 -1.97 6.82
N TRP A 106 0.82 -0.72 6.50
CA TRP A 106 1.98 -0.28 5.74
C TRP A 106 2.64 0.87 6.48
N THR A 107 3.96 0.86 6.50
CA THR A 107 4.73 2.00 6.99
C THR A 107 4.92 3.00 5.85
N LEU A 108 4.42 4.21 6.05
CA LEU A 108 4.60 5.30 5.11
C LEU A 108 5.94 5.98 5.35
N ALA A 109 6.61 6.34 4.27
CA ALA A 109 7.81 7.15 4.35
C ALA A 109 7.50 8.56 4.88
N ASP A 110 8.52 9.27 5.30
CA ASP A 110 8.38 10.65 5.75
C ASP A 110 7.75 11.51 4.66
N HIS A 111 6.85 12.38 5.05
CA HIS A 111 6.10 13.30 4.19
C HIS A 111 5.09 12.63 3.25
N VAL A 112 4.88 11.33 3.36
CA VAL A 112 3.83 10.63 2.61
C VAL A 112 2.53 10.69 3.41
N GLU A 113 1.50 11.22 2.79
CA GLU A 113 0.18 11.40 3.39
C GLU A 113 -0.91 10.72 2.56
N VAL A 114 -1.95 10.28 3.24
CA VAL A 114 -3.18 9.82 2.58
C VAL A 114 -3.98 11.03 2.15
N VAL A 115 -4.18 11.19 0.85
CA VAL A 115 -4.94 12.31 0.29
C VAL A 115 -6.37 11.94 -0.07
N GLY A 116 -6.70 10.67 -0.14
CA GLY A 116 -8.04 10.20 -0.41
C GLY A 116 -8.13 8.69 -0.42
N ALA A 117 -9.36 8.20 -0.37
CA ALA A 117 -9.66 6.78 -0.55
C ALA A 117 -11.03 6.64 -1.21
N GLU A 118 -11.15 5.72 -2.13
CA GLU A 118 -12.42 5.40 -2.78
C GLU A 118 -12.55 3.90 -3.03
N VAL A 119 -13.79 3.43 -3.06
CA VAL A 119 -14.10 2.08 -3.51
C VAL A 119 -14.86 2.16 -4.83
N ARG A 120 -14.30 1.52 -5.84
CA ARG A 120 -14.92 1.43 -7.16
C ARG A 120 -14.74 0.00 -7.69
N ASP A 121 -15.80 -0.56 -8.22
CA ASP A 121 -15.79 -1.90 -8.86
C ASP A 121 -15.18 -3.00 -7.96
N GLY A 122 -15.39 -2.90 -6.64
CA GLY A 122 -14.86 -3.86 -5.67
C GLY A 122 -13.39 -3.67 -5.32
N ILE A 123 -12.77 -2.59 -5.75
CA ILE A 123 -11.38 -2.22 -5.43
C ILE A 123 -11.38 -0.98 -4.54
N LEU A 124 -10.75 -1.10 -3.37
CA LEU A 124 -10.41 0.06 -2.55
C LEU A 124 -9.09 0.63 -3.03
N THR A 125 -9.10 1.90 -3.41
CA THR A 125 -7.90 2.64 -3.79
C THR A 125 -7.61 3.70 -2.74
N VAL A 126 -6.49 3.56 -2.04
CA VAL A 126 -5.98 4.56 -1.10
C VAL A 126 -4.92 5.39 -1.81
N GLN A 127 -5.17 6.67 -1.97
CA GLN A 127 -4.29 7.60 -2.66
C GLN A 127 -3.30 8.22 -1.68
N LEU A 128 -2.03 8.16 -2.04
CA LEU A 128 -0.93 8.66 -1.25
C LEU A 128 -0.15 9.71 -2.04
N GLU A 129 0.26 10.75 -1.36
CA GLU A 129 1.09 11.80 -1.96
C GLU A 129 2.21 12.20 -1.01
N ARG A 130 3.41 12.30 -1.55
CA ARG A 130 4.54 12.82 -0.79
C ARG A 130 4.52 14.34 -0.86
N GLN A 131 4.41 14.96 0.30
CA GLN A 131 4.40 16.41 0.46
C GLN A 131 5.69 16.86 1.12
N VAL A 132 6.68 17.24 0.30
CA VAL A 132 7.94 17.77 0.81
C VAL A 132 7.72 19.20 1.28
N PRO A 133 8.06 19.54 2.55
CA PRO A 133 7.98 20.93 3.03
C PRO A 133 8.81 21.86 2.15
N GLU A 134 8.32 23.09 1.95
CA GLU A 134 9.02 24.12 1.17
C GLU A 134 10.46 24.34 1.65
N GLU A 135 10.70 24.19 2.95
CA GLU A 135 12.03 24.33 3.55
C GLU A 135 13.04 23.27 3.09
N GLN A 136 12.55 22.11 2.61
CA GLN A 136 13.38 20.99 2.16
C GLN A 136 13.43 20.88 0.63
N LYS A 137 12.68 21.71 -0.09
CA LYS A 137 12.74 21.72 -1.56
C LYS A 137 14.03 22.39 -2.03
N PRO A 138 14.59 21.94 -3.16
CA PRO A 138 15.74 22.61 -3.75
C PRO A 138 15.46 24.08 -3.98
N LYS A 139 16.35 24.94 -3.49
CA LYS A 139 16.27 26.38 -3.70
C LYS A 139 17.32 26.81 -4.72
N LYS A 140 16.89 27.59 -5.69
CA LYS A 140 17.81 28.21 -6.65
C LYS A 140 18.39 29.48 -6.00
N ILE A 141 19.71 29.51 -5.86
CA ILE A 141 20.42 30.64 -5.25
C ILE A 141 20.89 31.56 -6.37
N ALA A 142 20.56 32.86 -6.25
CA ALA A 142 21.05 33.86 -7.16
C ALA A 142 22.51 34.16 -6.89
N ILE A 143 23.34 34.21 -7.95
CA ILE A 143 24.75 34.53 -7.88
C ILE A 143 24.91 36.00 -8.21
N SER A 144 25.52 36.78 -7.30
CA SER A 144 25.86 38.16 -7.56
C SER A 144 27.27 38.23 -8.15
N TYR A 145 27.41 38.89 -9.28
CA TYR A 145 28.67 39.14 -9.92
C TYR A 145 29.10 40.57 -9.57
N ASN A 146 30.13 40.71 -8.75
CA ASN A 146 30.76 42.02 -8.48
C ASN A 146 31.79 42.27 -9.53
N LYS A 147 31.68 43.39 -10.20
CA LYS A 147 32.69 43.86 -11.15
C LYS A 147 33.78 44.66 -10.42
#